data_497cef9fc89515ddf034b7acde17aa02
#
_entry.id   497cef9fc89515ddf034b7acde17aa02
#
_cell.length_a   1.000
_cell.length_b   1.000
_cell.length_c   1.000
_cell.angle_alpha   90.00
_cell.angle_beta   90.00
_cell.angle_gamma   90.00
#
_symmetry.space_group_name_H-M   'P 1'
#
loop_
_entity.id
_entity.type
_entity.pdbx_description
1 polymer ?
#
loop_
_entity_poly.entity_id
_entity_poly.type
_entity_poly.pdbx_seq_one_letter_code
_entity_poly.pdbx_strand_id
1 'polypeptide(L)'
;MSLKESFKALSDPTRQEILQMLTKGRMSAGDIGAHFDMTGATVSHHLNTLKQAGLVEDIREGKYIYYELNMSVIEEMMGWFLQLRK
;
A
#
# COMPACT_ATOMS: atom_id res chain seq x y z
N MET A 1 6.17 -4.84 14.31
CA MET A 1 5.51 -5.30 13.07
C MET A 1 6.43 -6.24 12.30
N SER A 2 5.88 -7.30 11.76
CA SER A 2 6.69 -8.28 11.02
C SER A 2 6.89 -7.83 9.57
N LEU A 3 8.15 -7.76 9.12
CA LEU A 3 8.45 -7.45 7.73
C LEU A 3 8.01 -8.54 6.76
N LYS A 4 7.77 -9.75 7.27
CA LYS A 4 7.26 -10.85 6.45
C LYS A 4 5.97 -10.46 5.74
N GLU A 5 5.02 -9.90 6.46
CA GLU A 5 3.74 -9.50 5.87
C GLU A 5 3.92 -8.36 4.88
N SER A 6 4.82 -7.42 5.17
CA SER A 6 5.11 -6.31 4.28
C SER A 6 5.69 -6.81 2.95
N PHE A 7 6.67 -7.71 3.00
CA PHE A 7 7.25 -8.28 1.79
C PHE A 7 6.26 -9.14 1.02
N LYS A 8 5.43 -9.89 1.73
CA LYS A 8 4.41 -10.72 1.09
C LYS A 8 3.40 -9.85 0.32
N ALA A 9 2.96 -8.75 0.93
CA ALA A 9 2.03 -7.83 0.28
C ALA A 9 2.66 -7.21 -0.96
N LEU A 10 3.96 -6.98 -0.95
CA LEU A 10 4.71 -6.38 -2.05
C LEU A 10 4.88 -7.32 -3.24
N SER A 11 4.57 -8.61 -3.10
CA SER A 11 4.82 -9.59 -4.16
C SER A 11 3.78 -9.56 -5.30
N ASP A 12 2.70 -8.81 -5.17
CA ASP A 12 1.65 -8.74 -6.18
C ASP A 12 1.81 -7.50 -7.06
N PRO A 13 1.75 -7.65 -8.42
CA PRO A 13 1.94 -6.50 -9.32
C PRO A 13 0.92 -5.38 -9.12
N THR A 14 -0.35 -5.72 -8.87
CA THR A 14 -1.38 -4.71 -8.65
C THR A 14 -1.08 -3.89 -7.41
N ARG A 15 -0.67 -4.55 -6.33
CA ARG A 15 -0.33 -3.85 -5.10
C ARG A 15 0.91 -2.99 -5.26
N GLN A 16 1.89 -3.44 -6.05
CA GLN A 16 3.06 -2.62 -6.38
C GLN A 16 2.62 -1.35 -7.12
N GLU A 17 1.70 -1.47 -8.06
CA GLU A 17 1.22 -0.32 -8.81
C GLU A 17 0.46 0.67 -7.92
N ILE A 18 -0.35 0.17 -6.98
CA ILE A 18 -1.04 1.03 -6.02
C ILE A 18 -0.02 1.85 -5.21
N LEU A 19 1.03 1.20 -4.72
CA LEU A 19 2.07 1.91 -3.97
C LEU A 19 2.75 2.98 -4.81
N GLN A 20 3.02 2.70 -6.08
CA GLN A 20 3.60 3.68 -6.98
C GLN A 20 2.67 4.89 -7.18
N MET A 21 1.37 4.64 -7.31
CA MET A 21 0.40 5.71 -7.45
C MET A 21 0.39 6.64 -6.24
N LEU A 22 0.60 6.08 -5.05
CA LEU A 22 0.55 6.85 -3.81
C LEU A 22 1.81 7.68 -3.56
N THR A 23 2.84 7.53 -4.39
CA THR A 23 4.07 8.33 -4.23
C THR A 23 3.83 9.82 -4.44
N LYS A 24 2.78 10.19 -5.15
CA LYS A 24 2.44 11.60 -5.44
C LYS A 24 1.56 12.21 -4.36
N GLY A 25 1.14 11.44 -3.38
CA GLY A 25 0.27 11.89 -2.31
C GLY A 25 -0.89 10.92 -2.11
N ARG A 26 -1.69 11.19 -1.11
CA ARG A 26 -2.84 10.33 -0.78
C ARG A 26 -3.86 10.33 -1.91
N MET A 27 -4.57 9.21 -2.05
CA MET A 27 -5.64 9.06 -3.03
C MET A 27 -6.84 8.40 -2.37
N SER A 28 -8.03 8.77 -2.83
CA SER A 28 -9.25 8.11 -2.34
C SER A 28 -9.33 6.68 -2.89
N ALA A 29 -10.06 5.82 -2.17
CA ALA A 29 -10.29 4.44 -2.63
C ALA A 29 -10.94 4.43 -4.01
N GLY A 30 -11.86 5.36 -4.26
CA GLY A 30 -12.52 5.47 -5.57
C GLY A 30 -11.56 5.81 -6.70
N ASP A 31 -10.66 6.77 -6.45
CA ASP A 31 -9.68 7.17 -7.47
C ASP A 31 -8.68 6.06 -7.75
N ILE A 32 -8.27 5.33 -6.71
CA ILE A 32 -7.40 4.17 -6.90
C ILE A 32 -8.11 3.12 -7.75
N GLY A 33 -9.36 2.81 -7.40
CA GLY A 33 -10.15 1.81 -8.12
C GLY A 33 -10.39 2.16 -9.57
N ALA A 34 -10.57 3.45 -9.87
CA ALA A 34 -10.82 3.91 -11.23
C ALA A 34 -9.62 3.67 -12.16
N HIS A 35 -8.43 3.50 -11.60
CA HIS A 35 -7.22 3.24 -12.38
C HIS A 35 -7.16 1.81 -12.93
N PHE A 36 -7.89 0.89 -12.31
CA PHE A 36 -7.81 -0.53 -12.66
C PHE A 36 -9.09 -1.03 -13.31
N ASP A 37 -8.93 -2.00 -14.21
CA ASP A 37 -10.05 -2.72 -14.80
C ASP A 37 -10.36 -3.97 -13.98
N MET A 38 -10.83 -3.76 -12.75
CA MET A 38 -11.18 -4.84 -11.83
C MET A 38 -12.36 -4.41 -10.97
N THR A 39 -13.01 -5.40 -10.35
CA THR A 39 -14.15 -5.12 -9.48
C THR A 39 -13.73 -4.32 -8.25
N GLY A 40 -14.67 -3.56 -7.69
CA GLY A 40 -14.42 -2.85 -6.44
C GLY A 40 -14.00 -3.77 -5.30
N ALA A 41 -14.58 -4.98 -5.26
CA ALA A 41 -14.22 -5.96 -4.24
C ALA A 41 -12.76 -6.39 -4.35
N THR A 42 -12.25 -6.58 -5.57
CA THR A 42 -10.86 -6.96 -5.80
C THR A 42 -9.91 -5.82 -5.38
N VAL A 43 -10.23 -4.59 -5.76
CA VAL A 43 -9.43 -3.42 -5.37
C VAL A 43 -9.42 -3.29 -3.84
N SER A 44 -10.59 -3.41 -3.21
CA SER A 44 -10.70 -3.33 -1.74
C SER A 44 -9.88 -4.40 -1.05
N HIS A 45 -9.84 -5.61 -1.62
CA HIS A 45 -9.01 -6.68 -1.08
C HIS A 45 -7.53 -6.31 -1.09
N HIS A 46 -7.04 -5.76 -2.20
CA HIS A 46 -5.63 -5.32 -2.30
C HIS A 46 -5.31 -4.20 -1.33
N LEU A 47 -6.22 -3.22 -1.20
CA LEU A 47 -6.03 -2.12 -0.26
C LEU A 47 -6.00 -2.62 1.19
N ASN A 48 -6.88 -3.57 1.51
CA ASN A 48 -6.90 -4.14 2.85
C ASN A 48 -5.63 -4.94 3.14
N THR A 49 -5.13 -5.69 2.16
CA THR A 49 -3.89 -6.44 2.30
C THR A 49 -2.71 -5.50 2.56
N LEU A 50 -2.63 -4.40 1.81
CA LEU A 50 -1.59 -3.38 2.01
C LEU A 50 -1.69 -2.74 3.39
N LYS A 51 -2.90 -2.46 3.84
CA LYS A 51 -3.13 -1.88 5.16
C LYS A 51 -2.72 -2.84 6.27
N GLN A 52 -3.14 -4.09 6.19
CA GLN A 52 -2.80 -5.10 7.20
C GLN A 52 -1.30 -5.34 7.25
N ALA A 53 -0.61 -5.20 6.12
CA ALA A 53 0.85 -5.34 6.06
C ALA A 53 1.59 -4.08 6.53
N GLY A 54 0.87 -3.00 6.84
CA GLY A 54 1.45 -1.76 7.32
C GLY A 54 2.07 -0.87 6.25
N LEU A 55 1.90 -1.21 4.96
CA LEU A 55 2.50 -0.43 3.87
C LEU A 55 1.73 0.86 3.57
N VAL A 56 0.44 0.87 3.88
CA VAL A 56 -0.40 2.06 3.72
C VAL A 56 -1.22 2.28 4.97
N GLU A 57 -1.66 3.52 5.16
CA GLU A 57 -2.61 3.90 6.19
C GLU A 57 -3.85 4.45 5.53
N ASP A 58 -5.02 4.21 6.14
CA ASP A 58 -6.26 4.78 5.65
C ASP A 58 -6.67 5.95 6.53
N ILE A 59 -7.23 6.98 5.90
CA ILE A 59 -7.69 8.19 6.56
C ILE A 59 -9.12 8.44 6.10
N ARG A 60 -10.04 8.47 7.06
CA ARG A 60 -11.44 8.74 6.73
C ARG A 60 -11.69 10.24 6.84
N GLU A 61 -12.17 10.85 5.75
CA GLU A 61 -12.58 12.25 5.75
C GLU A 61 -13.96 12.36 5.10
N GLY A 62 -14.96 12.69 5.91
CA GLY A 62 -16.34 12.73 5.46
C GLY A 62 -16.78 11.35 5.01
N LYS A 63 -17.27 11.26 3.76
CA LYS A 63 -17.72 10.01 3.17
C LYS A 63 -16.64 9.28 2.37
N TYR A 64 -15.42 9.85 2.33
CA TYR A 64 -14.32 9.29 1.56
C TYR A 64 -13.31 8.63 2.47
N ILE A 65 -12.66 7.58 1.95
CA ILE A 65 -11.53 6.95 2.60
C ILE A 65 -10.31 7.19 1.69
N TYR A 66 -9.27 7.81 2.26
CA TYR A 66 -8.02 8.07 1.54
C TYR A 66 -6.96 7.10 2.02
N TYR A 67 -6.03 6.77 1.15
CA TYR A 67 -4.89 5.92 1.47
C TYR A 67 -3.60 6.70 1.22
N GLU A 68 -2.62 6.50 2.09
CA GLU A 68 -1.30 7.08 1.90
C GLU A 68 -0.22 6.10 2.32
N LEU A 69 0.99 6.29 1.81
CA LEU A 69 2.12 5.42 2.14
C LEU A 69 2.49 5.58 3.61
N ASN A 70 2.81 4.45 4.25
CA ASN A 70 3.39 4.46 5.59
C ASN A 70 4.91 4.43 5.43
N MET A 71 5.53 5.62 5.42
CA MET A 71 6.97 5.71 5.17
C MET A 71 7.82 5.08 6.26
N SER A 72 7.31 5.00 7.49
CA SER A 72 8.04 4.32 8.58
C SER A 72 8.33 2.87 8.25
N VAL A 73 7.31 2.15 7.74
CA VAL A 73 7.46 0.75 7.36
C VAL A 73 8.35 0.61 6.13
N ILE A 74 8.14 1.49 5.14
CA ILE A 74 8.95 1.47 3.92
C ILE A 74 10.42 1.68 4.23
N GLU A 75 10.74 2.63 5.12
CA GLU A 75 12.12 2.88 5.55
C GLU A 75 12.70 1.70 6.31
N GLU A 76 11.89 1.03 7.09
CA GLU A 76 12.30 -0.17 7.81
C GLU A 76 12.68 -1.29 6.82
N MET A 77 11.90 -1.46 5.76
CA MET A 77 12.19 -2.42 4.70
C MET A 77 13.50 -2.08 3.97
N MET A 78 13.70 -0.79 3.68
CA MET A 78 14.93 -0.31 3.06
C MET A 78 16.13 -0.61 3.96
N GLY A 79 15.98 -0.39 5.25
CA GLY A 79 17.05 -0.71 6.23
C GLY A 79 17.42 -2.18 6.22
N TRP A 80 16.42 -3.05 6.10
CA TRP A 80 16.66 -4.49 6.02
C TRP A 80 17.50 -4.84 4.79
N PHE A 81 17.16 -4.28 3.62
CA PHE A 81 17.95 -4.50 2.41
C PHE A 81 19.39 -4.01 2.55
N LEU A 82 19.58 -2.86 3.20
CA LEU A 82 20.91 -2.29 3.38
C LEU A 82 21.80 -3.17 4.25
N GLN A 83 21.21 -3.96 5.16
CA GLN A 83 21.98 -4.89 5.97
C GLN A 83 22.63 -6.00 5.15
N LEU A 84 22.12 -6.25 3.94
CA LEU A 84 22.69 -7.27 3.07
C LEU A 84 23.95 -6.81 2.34
N ARG A 85 24.30 -5.54 2.44
CA ARG A 85 25.45 -4.93 1.75
C ARG A 85 26.72 -4.99 2.57
N LYS A 86 27.00 -6.05 3.18
CA LYS A 86 28.22 -6.16 3.99
C LYS A 86 29.36 -6.79 3.24
#